data_4910b3b9e31420d1407e5af64ecaeedc
#
_entry.id   4910b3b9e31420d1407e5af64ecaeedc
#
_cell.length_a   1.000
_cell.length_b   1.000
_cell.length_c   1.000
_cell.angle_alpha   90.00
_cell.angle_beta   90.00
_cell.angle_gamma   90.00
#
_symmetry.space_group_name_H-M   'P 1'
#
loop_
_entity.id
_entity.type
_entity.pdbx_description
1 polymer ?
#
loop_
_entity_poly.entity_id
_entity_poly.type
_entity_poly.pdbx_seq_one_letter_code
_entity_poly.pdbx_strand_id
1 'polypeptide(L)'
;MRSPFFRLLFNFSKPTRLRPSTFWATPRPTPHNPPLKSMVIPFFSALFGSSSSANAKNNMTSYPDERTPEEWRAILSPEQFRILREKGTEAPTTGAYDKHYPSAGTYACAGCGTPLYTAQQKFSSGCGWPAYFDSIPGAVVRHEDRTLGMLRTEIVCANCGGHLGHVFKGEGFPTPTNERHCVNSVSLTFKEDQKESEDGKGVADKPEDAGKP
;
A
#
# COMPACT_ATOMS: atom_id res chain seq x y z
N MET A 1 -2.12 -4.00 67.66
CA MET A 1 -2.80 -2.77 67.32
C MET A 1 -3.50 -3.01 65.97
N ARG A 2 -4.83 -2.88 65.96
CA ARG A 2 -5.70 -3.29 64.83
C ARG A 2 -5.94 -2.09 63.93
N SER A 3 -5.74 -2.25 62.62
CA SER A 3 -6.07 -1.26 61.59
C SER A 3 -7.50 -1.52 61.08
N PRO A 4 -8.32 -0.48 60.87
CA PRO A 4 -9.71 -0.66 60.42
C PRO A 4 -9.80 -0.67 58.87
N PHE A 5 -10.60 -1.64 58.39
CA PHE A 5 -11.05 -1.76 56.99
C PHE A 5 -11.97 -0.59 56.57
N PHE A 6 -11.61 0.09 55.51
CA PHE A 6 -12.51 1.05 54.82
C PHE A 6 -13.25 0.32 53.70
N ARG A 7 -14.56 0.14 53.92
CA ARG A 7 -15.48 -0.47 52.96
C ARG A 7 -16.04 0.65 52.07
N LEU A 8 -15.60 0.73 50.82
CA LEU A 8 -16.22 1.60 49.83
C LEU A 8 -17.43 0.90 49.19
N LEU A 9 -18.63 1.42 49.44
CA LEU A 9 -19.89 0.99 48.82
C LEU A 9 -19.98 1.63 47.43
N PHE A 10 -19.88 0.85 46.37
CA PHE A 10 -20.21 1.27 45.00
C PHE A 10 -21.72 1.20 44.79
N ASN A 11 -22.33 2.36 44.63
CA ASN A 11 -23.73 2.52 44.25
C ASN A 11 -23.88 2.28 42.76
N PHE A 12 -24.51 1.18 42.35
CA PHE A 12 -24.88 0.89 40.97
C PHE A 12 -26.15 1.67 40.60
N SER A 13 -26.01 2.80 39.89
CA SER A 13 -27.14 3.47 39.23
C SER A 13 -27.49 2.73 37.93
N LYS A 14 -28.75 2.30 37.84
CA LYS A 14 -29.31 1.62 36.65
C LYS A 14 -29.39 2.57 35.46
N PRO A 15 -29.04 2.14 34.24
CA PRO A 15 -29.23 2.95 33.05
C PRO A 15 -30.69 3.00 32.65
N THR A 16 -31.19 4.20 32.47
CA THR A 16 -32.55 4.53 31.95
C THR A 16 -32.63 4.11 30.47
N ARG A 17 -33.57 3.22 30.15
CA ARG A 17 -33.92 2.87 28.76
C ARG A 17 -34.52 4.07 28.04
N LEU A 18 -33.84 4.62 27.06
CA LEU A 18 -34.37 5.53 26.06
C LEU A 18 -35.17 4.73 25.02
N ARG A 19 -36.43 5.09 24.83
CA ARG A 19 -37.32 4.55 23.79
C ARG A 19 -36.83 5.02 22.41
N PRO A 20 -36.83 4.18 21.35
CA PRO A 20 -36.62 4.67 20.00
C PRO A 20 -37.84 5.45 19.50
N SER A 21 -37.63 6.70 19.09
CA SER A 21 -38.61 7.50 18.37
C SER A 21 -38.72 6.95 16.93
N THR A 22 -39.93 6.51 16.58
CA THR A 22 -40.29 6.13 15.21
C THR A 22 -40.33 7.37 14.34
N PHE A 23 -39.27 7.62 13.57
CA PHE A 23 -39.32 8.59 12.49
C PHE A 23 -40.06 7.98 11.29
N TRP A 24 -41.20 8.56 10.94
CA TRP A 24 -41.95 8.26 9.73
C TRP A 24 -41.11 8.67 8.52
N ALA A 25 -40.69 7.71 7.72
CA ALA A 25 -40.06 7.97 6.43
C ALA A 25 -41.12 8.35 5.41
N THR A 26 -41.08 9.57 4.94
CA THR A 26 -41.84 10.02 3.77
C THR A 26 -41.26 9.38 2.50
N PRO A 27 -42.08 8.82 1.61
CA PRO A 27 -41.60 8.26 0.34
C PRO A 27 -41.07 9.37 -0.58
N ARG A 28 -39.90 9.20 -1.14
CA ARG A 28 -39.33 10.09 -2.16
C ARG A 28 -40.14 9.95 -3.46
N PRO A 29 -40.43 11.07 -4.15
CA PRO A 29 -41.06 11.01 -5.46
C PRO A 29 -40.10 10.41 -6.48
N THR A 30 -40.64 9.49 -7.29
CA THR A 30 -39.93 8.88 -8.44
C THR A 30 -39.75 9.93 -9.56
N PRO A 31 -38.60 9.98 -10.23
CA PRO A 31 -38.43 10.88 -11.37
C PRO A 31 -39.25 10.37 -12.56
N HIS A 32 -40.16 11.21 -13.05
CA HIS A 32 -40.87 10.99 -14.32
C HIS A 32 -39.88 11.16 -15.50
N ASN A 33 -39.65 10.10 -16.22
CA ASN A 33 -38.99 10.18 -17.52
C ASN A 33 -40.00 10.67 -18.57
N PRO A 34 -39.69 11.72 -19.34
CA PRO A 34 -40.51 12.11 -20.48
C PRO A 34 -40.33 11.12 -21.65
N PRO A 35 -41.35 10.96 -22.52
CA PRO A 35 -41.29 10.00 -23.63
C PRO A 35 -40.31 10.47 -24.72
N LEU A 36 -39.48 9.53 -25.17
CA LEU A 36 -38.58 9.66 -26.32
C LEU A 36 -39.36 10.00 -27.59
N LYS A 37 -39.25 11.24 -28.05
CA LYS A 37 -39.65 11.61 -29.41
C LYS A 37 -38.65 11.03 -30.41
N SER A 38 -39.12 10.09 -31.23
CA SER A 38 -38.41 9.57 -32.39
C SER A 38 -38.05 10.72 -33.34
N MET A 39 -36.79 11.06 -33.45
CA MET A 39 -36.25 11.96 -34.47
C MET A 39 -35.51 11.10 -35.50
N VAL A 40 -36.16 10.94 -36.64
CA VAL A 40 -35.56 10.37 -37.85
C VAL A 40 -34.56 11.39 -38.39
N ILE A 41 -33.28 11.06 -38.41
CA ILE A 41 -32.24 11.87 -39.02
C ILE A 41 -31.83 11.20 -40.35
N PRO A 42 -31.84 11.91 -41.49
CA PRO A 42 -31.47 11.34 -42.77
C PRO A 42 -29.98 11.07 -42.86
N PHE A 43 -29.65 9.93 -43.48
CA PHE A 43 -28.29 9.58 -43.89
C PHE A 43 -27.71 10.64 -44.84
N PHE A 44 -26.68 11.36 -44.35
CA PHE A 44 -25.75 12.03 -45.26
C PHE A 44 -24.39 11.33 -45.16
N SER A 45 -24.10 10.62 -46.24
CA SER A 45 -22.79 10.06 -46.53
C SER A 45 -21.85 11.20 -46.85
N ALA A 46 -20.86 11.46 -46.02
CA ALA A 46 -19.73 12.31 -46.35
C ALA A 46 -18.44 11.55 -46.04
N LEU A 47 -17.78 11.19 -47.07
CA LEU A 47 -16.39 10.77 -47.16
C LEU A 47 -15.45 11.89 -46.66
N PHE A 48 -14.27 11.49 -46.22
CA PHE A 48 -13.05 12.24 -45.93
C PHE A 48 -12.81 12.65 -44.47
N GLY A 49 -11.66 12.19 -44.00
CA GLY A 49 -10.95 12.78 -42.90
C GLY A 49 -10.31 11.74 -41.99
N SER A 50 -9.24 11.12 -42.48
CA SER A 50 -8.25 10.49 -41.59
C SER A 50 -7.65 11.58 -40.69
N SER A 51 -8.27 11.80 -39.55
CA SER A 51 -7.67 12.59 -38.47
C SER A 51 -6.80 11.65 -37.66
N SER A 52 -5.51 11.65 -37.96
CA SER A 52 -4.47 11.19 -37.03
C SER A 52 -4.70 11.90 -35.70
N SER A 53 -5.26 11.19 -34.74
CA SER A 53 -5.31 11.61 -33.36
C SER A 53 -3.85 11.82 -32.92
N ALA A 54 -3.45 13.08 -32.87
CA ALA A 54 -2.18 13.50 -32.33
C ALA A 54 -2.16 12.98 -30.87
N ASN A 55 -1.40 11.92 -30.67
CA ASN A 55 -1.05 11.37 -29.40
C ASN A 55 -0.39 12.51 -28.61
N ALA A 56 -1.15 13.14 -27.74
CA ALA A 56 -0.61 14.02 -26.73
C ALA A 56 0.32 13.15 -25.90
N LYS A 57 1.61 13.26 -26.19
CA LYS A 57 2.68 12.68 -25.36
C LYS A 57 2.58 13.34 -24.00
N ASN A 58 1.70 12.81 -23.15
CA ASN A 58 1.86 12.95 -21.72
C ASN A 58 3.27 12.46 -21.44
N ASN A 59 4.04 13.29 -20.78
CA ASN A 59 5.37 12.97 -20.27
C ASN A 59 5.20 11.98 -19.09
N MET A 60 4.65 10.79 -19.40
CA MET A 60 4.52 9.68 -18.46
C MET A 60 5.90 9.09 -18.31
N THR A 61 6.42 9.16 -17.13
CA THR A 61 7.60 8.39 -16.73
C THR A 61 7.31 6.93 -17.09
N SER A 62 7.99 6.41 -18.11
CA SER A 62 7.89 5.00 -18.48
C SER A 62 8.61 4.19 -17.42
N TYR A 63 7.93 3.18 -16.89
CA TYR A 63 8.50 2.22 -15.93
C TYR A 63 8.86 0.93 -16.67
N PRO A 64 9.88 0.16 -16.21
CA PRO A 64 10.26 -1.09 -16.87
C PRO A 64 9.13 -2.12 -16.99
N ASP A 65 8.24 -2.17 -16.01
CA ASP A 65 7.05 -3.03 -16.03
C ASP A 65 5.85 -2.22 -16.55
N GLU A 66 5.54 -2.40 -17.83
CA GLU A 66 4.53 -1.66 -18.58
C GLU A 66 3.16 -2.37 -18.67
N ARG A 67 2.84 -3.25 -17.70
CA ARG A 67 1.53 -3.91 -17.67
C ARG A 67 0.38 -2.93 -17.77
N THR A 68 -0.65 -3.31 -18.55
CA THR A 68 -1.89 -2.56 -18.70
C THR A 68 -2.72 -2.59 -17.39
N PRO A 69 -3.67 -1.66 -17.19
CA PRO A 69 -4.58 -1.71 -16.06
C PRO A 69 -5.35 -3.02 -15.93
N GLU A 70 -5.70 -3.66 -17.06
CA GLU A 70 -6.41 -4.94 -17.11
C GLU A 70 -5.52 -6.08 -16.59
N GLU A 71 -4.25 -6.11 -17.01
CA GLU A 71 -3.28 -7.10 -16.53
C GLU A 71 -3.00 -6.92 -15.03
N TRP A 72 -2.92 -5.67 -14.54
CA TRP A 72 -2.80 -5.40 -13.11
C TRP A 72 -4.02 -5.89 -12.33
N ARG A 73 -5.25 -5.69 -12.84
CA ARG A 73 -6.47 -6.19 -12.19
C ARG A 73 -6.53 -7.71 -12.13
N ALA A 74 -5.92 -8.39 -13.10
CA ALA A 74 -5.89 -9.85 -13.14
C ALA A 74 -5.00 -10.48 -12.07
N ILE A 75 -3.96 -9.77 -11.59
CA ILE A 75 -2.95 -10.31 -10.65
C ILE A 75 -3.03 -9.70 -9.25
N LEU A 76 -3.59 -8.50 -9.10
CA LEU A 76 -3.72 -7.81 -7.82
C LEU A 76 -5.09 -8.07 -7.19
N SER A 77 -5.13 -8.14 -5.85
CA SER A 77 -6.42 -8.07 -5.16
C SER A 77 -7.07 -6.70 -5.40
N PRO A 78 -8.39 -6.56 -5.25
CA PRO A 78 -9.07 -5.27 -5.41
C PRO A 78 -8.47 -4.16 -4.54
N GLU A 79 -8.05 -4.49 -3.32
CA GLU A 79 -7.42 -3.52 -2.41
C GLU A 79 -6.01 -3.15 -2.86
N GLN A 80 -5.20 -4.12 -3.28
CA GLN A 80 -3.88 -3.86 -3.84
C GLN A 80 -3.98 -2.99 -5.10
N PHE A 81 -4.94 -3.26 -5.98
CA PHE A 81 -5.15 -2.45 -7.17
C PHE A 81 -5.53 -1.02 -6.81
N ARG A 82 -6.49 -0.84 -5.89
CA ARG A 82 -6.90 0.49 -5.40
C ARG A 82 -5.72 1.29 -4.85
N ILE A 83 -4.82 0.66 -4.11
CA ILE A 83 -3.69 1.36 -3.49
C ILE A 83 -2.56 1.55 -4.50
N LEU A 84 -2.08 0.50 -5.16
CA LEU A 84 -0.92 0.56 -6.04
C LEU A 84 -1.18 1.29 -7.36
N ARG A 85 -2.41 1.23 -7.91
CA ARG A 85 -2.71 1.75 -9.26
C ARG A 85 -3.63 2.97 -9.25
N GLU A 86 -4.50 3.09 -8.24
CA GLU A 86 -5.43 4.22 -8.10
C GLU A 86 -4.99 5.20 -6.99
N LYS A 87 -3.75 5.05 -6.47
CA LYS A 87 -3.14 5.92 -5.44
C LYS A 87 -3.98 6.02 -4.16
N GLY A 88 -4.61 4.91 -3.77
CA GLY A 88 -5.36 4.82 -2.52
C GLY A 88 -4.46 4.84 -1.28
N THR A 89 -5.08 4.97 -0.12
CA THR A 89 -4.43 4.84 1.19
C THR A 89 -5.20 3.85 2.04
N GLU A 90 -4.51 2.95 2.74
CA GLU A 90 -5.13 2.07 3.74
C GLU A 90 -5.47 2.85 5.02
N ALA A 91 -6.39 2.33 5.83
CA ALA A 91 -6.71 2.95 7.11
C ALA A 91 -5.49 2.88 8.06
N PRO A 92 -5.26 3.91 8.89
CA PRO A 92 -4.14 3.91 9.83
C PRO A 92 -4.26 2.75 10.83
N THR A 93 -3.14 2.17 11.22
CA THR A 93 -3.01 1.08 12.22
C THR A 93 -3.63 -0.26 11.82
N THR A 94 -4.16 -0.40 10.60
CA THR A 94 -4.77 -1.66 10.12
C THR A 94 -3.81 -2.51 9.30
N GLY A 95 -2.73 -1.93 8.81
CA GLY A 95 -1.78 -2.60 7.92
C GLY A 95 -0.95 -3.66 8.62
N ALA A 96 -0.77 -4.82 7.97
CA ALA A 96 -0.04 -5.97 8.53
C ALA A 96 1.41 -5.63 8.93
N TYR A 97 2.03 -4.66 8.26
CA TYR A 97 3.43 -4.31 8.50
C TYR A 97 3.63 -3.03 9.34
N ASP A 98 2.56 -2.39 9.85
CA ASP A 98 2.71 -1.23 10.75
C ASP A 98 3.56 -1.59 11.97
N LYS A 99 3.18 -2.65 12.70
CA LYS A 99 3.87 -3.12 13.91
C LYS A 99 4.78 -4.32 13.69
N HIS A 100 5.18 -4.59 12.46
CA HIS A 100 6.05 -5.70 12.10
C HIS A 100 7.51 -5.24 12.06
N TYR A 101 8.34 -5.67 13.02
CA TYR A 101 9.74 -5.27 13.18
C TYR A 101 10.67 -6.50 13.22
N PRO A 102 10.88 -7.19 12.09
CA PRO A 102 11.80 -8.33 12.02
C PRO A 102 13.25 -7.84 12.12
N SER A 103 14.13 -8.72 12.59
CA SER A 103 15.56 -8.43 12.71
C SER A 103 16.29 -8.42 11.37
N ALA A 104 15.79 -9.17 10.37
CA ALA A 104 16.34 -9.27 9.02
C ALA A 104 15.21 -9.52 8.01
N GLY A 105 15.47 -9.28 6.74
CA GLY A 105 14.53 -9.48 5.67
C GLY A 105 14.29 -8.23 4.84
N THR A 106 13.52 -8.42 3.78
CA THR A 106 13.29 -7.40 2.75
C THR A 106 11.79 -7.23 2.49
N TYR A 107 11.35 -5.98 2.43
CA TYR A 107 10.02 -5.61 1.97
C TYR A 107 10.08 -5.32 0.48
N ALA A 108 9.31 -6.08 -0.30
CA ALA A 108 9.23 -5.96 -1.75
C ALA A 108 7.89 -5.35 -2.18
N CYS A 109 7.84 -4.82 -3.39
CA CYS A 109 6.62 -4.33 -4.01
C CYS A 109 5.59 -5.47 -4.17
N ALA A 110 4.39 -5.31 -3.64
CA ALA A 110 3.33 -6.30 -3.77
C ALA A 110 2.85 -6.50 -5.21
N GLY A 111 3.09 -5.53 -6.10
CA GLY A 111 2.73 -5.64 -7.50
C GLY A 111 3.75 -6.43 -8.33
N CYS A 112 5.02 -6.05 -8.28
CA CYS A 112 6.05 -6.59 -9.18
C CYS A 112 7.15 -7.38 -8.47
N GLY A 113 7.17 -7.45 -7.13
CA GLY A 113 8.16 -8.19 -6.37
C GLY A 113 9.53 -7.51 -6.23
N THR A 114 9.71 -6.30 -6.75
CA THR A 114 10.98 -5.55 -6.63
C THR A 114 11.29 -5.25 -5.16
N PRO A 115 12.50 -5.56 -4.65
CA PRO A 115 12.92 -5.18 -3.31
C PRO A 115 12.91 -3.65 -3.13
N LEU A 116 12.30 -3.16 -2.05
CA LEU A 116 12.12 -1.73 -1.80
C LEU A 116 12.81 -1.24 -0.52
N TYR A 117 12.68 -2.01 0.56
CA TYR A 117 13.18 -1.65 1.88
C TYR A 117 13.76 -2.87 2.59
N THR A 118 14.77 -2.66 3.40
CA THR A 118 15.27 -3.70 4.33
C THR A 118 14.61 -3.57 5.70
N ALA A 119 14.62 -4.65 6.48
CA ALA A 119 14.14 -4.64 7.86
C ALA A 119 14.86 -3.58 8.72
N GLN A 120 16.16 -3.36 8.49
CA GLN A 120 17.00 -2.41 9.20
C GLN A 120 16.65 -0.95 8.93
N GLN A 121 16.03 -0.66 7.79
CA GLN A 121 15.58 0.70 7.45
C GLN A 121 14.26 1.06 8.13
N LYS A 122 13.55 0.08 8.71
CA LYS A 122 12.25 0.27 9.35
C LYS A 122 12.40 0.81 10.78
N PHE A 123 11.55 1.77 11.14
CA PHE A 123 11.51 2.31 12.50
C PHE A 123 10.08 2.60 12.97
N SER A 124 9.91 2.80 14.27
CA SER A 124 8.61 3.13 14.86
C SER A 124 8.40 4.65 14.87
N SER A 125 7.54 5.15 14.00
CA SER A 125 7.19 6.59 13.93
C SER A 125 5.89 6.92 14.64
N GLY A 126 5.04 5.94 14.93
CA GLY A 126 3.70 6.15 15.49
C GLY A 126 2.67 6.72 14.52
N CYS A 127 2.99 6.82 13.22
CA CYS A 127 2.07 7.41 12.23
C CYS A 127 0.89 6.51 11.84
N GLY A 128 0.91 5.21 12.20
CA GLY A 128 -0.12 4.24 11.86
C GLY A 128 0.10 3.51 10.53
N TRP A 129 1.24 3.69 9.91
CA TRP A 129 1.71 2.99 8.71
C TRP A 129 3.17 2.58 8.86
N PRO A 130 3.64 1.55 8.11
CA PRO A 130 5.05 1.21 8.02
C PRO A 130 5.91 2.45 7.70
N ALA A 131 6.93 2.69 8.52
CA ALA A 131 7.82 3.83 8.38
C ALA A 131 9.26 3.36 8.16
N TYR A 132 9.91 3.92 7.15
CA TYR A 132 11.31 3.64 6.82
C TYR A 132 12.08 4.96 6.71
N PHE A 133 13.32 4.99 7.19
CA PHE A 133 14.13 6.19 7.10
C PHE A 133 14.84 6.32 5.75
N ASP A 134 14.95 5.25 4.98
CA ASP A 134 15.54 5.20 3.64
C ASP A 134 14.97 4.03 2.85
N SER A 135 15.31 3.90 1.58
CA SER A 135 14.98 2.80 0.68
C SER A 135 16.23 2.13 0.14
N ILE A 136 16.09 0.95 -0.44
CA ILE A 136 17.14 0.34 -1.24
C ILE A 136 17.48 1.31 -2.39
N PRO A 137 18.77 1.58 -2.67
CA PRO A 137 19.18 2.53 -3.70
C PRO A 137 18.53 2.22 -5.06
N GLY A 138 17.89 3.24 -5.66
CA GLY A 138 17.22 3.12 -6.96
C GLY A 138 15.89 2.37 -6.95
N ALA A 139 15.41 1.88 -5.80
CA ALA A 139 14.17 1.10 -5.71
C ALA A 139 12.90 1.93 -5.76
N VAL A 140 12.96 3.21 -5.43
CA VAL A 140 11.80 4.12 -5.43
C VAL A 140 12.06 5.37 -6.27
N VAL A 141 11.00 5.88 -6.90
CA VAL A 141 10.98 7.16 -7.61
C VAL A 141 10.08 8.12 -6.83
N ARG A 142 10.41 9.41 -6.85
CA ARG A 142 9.70 10.47 -6.14
C ARG A 142 9.02 11.39 -7.12
N HIS A 143 7.75 11.72 -6.84
CA HIS A 143 6.96 12.68 -7.63
C HIS A 143 6.41 13.78 -6.72
N GLU A 144 6.29 14.98 -7.24
CA GLU A 144 5.48 16.01 -6.58
C GLU A 144 4.00 15.61 -6.62
N ASP A 145 3.37 15.64 -5.45
CA ASP A 145 1.93 15.44 -5.29
C ASP A 145 1.30 16.73 -4.74
N ARG A 146 0.45 17.35 -5.55
CA ARG A 146 -0.27 18.59 -5.22
C ARG A 146 -1.75 18.36 -4.95
N THR A 147 -2.17 17.12 -4.77
CA THR A 147 -3.55 16.80 -4.46
C THR A 147 -3.95 17.33 -3.08
N LEU A 148 -5.24 17.61 -2.90
CA LEU A 148 -5.81 18.14 -1.65
C LEU A 148 -5.22 19.51 -1.21
N GLY A 149 -4.65 20.29 -2.13
CA GLY A 149 -4.09 21.61 -1.82
C GLY A 149 -2.79 21.62 -1.01
N MET A 150 -2.15 20.45 -0.82
CA MET A 150 -0.88 20.29 -0.11
C MET A 150 0.22 19.86 -1.07
N LEU A 151 1.42 20.39 -0.88
CA LEU A 151 2.61 19.90 -1.58
C LEU A 151 3.21 18.74 -0.79
N ARG A 152 3.16 17.54 -1.35
CA ARG A 152 3.74 16.32 -0.77
C ARG A 152 4.71 15.68 -1.76
N THR A 153 5.53 14.76 -1.30
CA THR A 153 6.38 13.92 -2.15
C THR A 153 5.83 12.51 -2.15
N GLU A 154 5.17 12.13 -3.24
CA GLU A 154 4.74 10.75 -3.50
C GLU A 154 5.95 9.86 -3.76
N ILE A 155 5.94 8.63 -3.28
CA ILE A 155 6.90 7.58 -3.62
C ILE A 155 6.20 6.43 -4.31
N VAL A 156 6.82 5.97 -5.39
CA VAL A 156 6.35 4.85 -6.21
C VAL A 156 7.48 3.84 -6.44
N CYS A 157 7.14 2.61 -6.74
CA CYS A 157 8.10 1.58 -7.13
C CYS A 157 8.81 1.97 -8.44
N ALA A 158 10.14 1.95 -8.46
CA ALA A 158 10.91 2.31 -9.64
C ALA A 158 10.71 1.35 -10.83
N ASN A 159 10.32 0.10 -10.58
CA ASN A 159 10.13 -0.90 -11.62
C ASN A 159 8.72 -0.84 -12.26
N CYS A 160 7.66 -0.65 -11.48
CA CYS A 160 6.29 -0.75 -12.00
C CYS A 160 5.44 0.52 -11.81
N GLY A 161 6.00 1.57 -11.18
CA GLY A 161 5.27 2.80 -10.90
C GLY A 161 4.14 2.66 -9.88
N GLY A 162 4.04 1.52 -9.19
CA GLY A 162 3.02 1.29 -8.16
C GLY A 162 3.16 2.27 -7.00
N HIS A 163 2.05 2.90 -6.61
CA HIS A 163 2.01 3.83 -5.48
C HIS A 163 2.36 3.14 -4.17
N LEU A 164 3.32 3.67 -3.44
CA LEU A 164 3.75 3.14 -2.15
C LEU A 164 3.23 3.99 -0.99
N GLY A 165 3.31 5.30 -1.12
CA GLY A 165 2.98 6.26 -0.08
C GLY A 165 3.64 7.61 -0.32
N HIS A 166 4.10 8.25 0.76
CA HIS A 166 4.72 9.60 0.71
C HIS A 166 5.95 9.69 1.60
N VAL A 167 6.86 10.60 1.26
CA VAL A 167 8.02 10.97 2.08
C VAL A 167 7.74 12.27 2.81
N PHE A 168 8.03 12.27 4.11
CA PHE A 168 8.01 13.43 4.98
C PHE A 168 9.44 13.73 5.43
N LYS A 169 9.78 15.02 5.56
CA LYS A 169 11.13 15.50 5.93
C LYS A 169 11.05 16.42 7.13
N GLY A 170 12.11 16.44 7.91
CA GLY A 170 12.25 17.44 8.99
C GLY A 170 11.43 17.15 10.24
N GLU A 171 10.95 15.93 10.44
CA GLU A 171 10.14 15.57 11.62
C GLU A 171 10.97 15.28 12.89
N GLY A 172 12.32 15.25 12.78
CA GLY A 172 13.22 15.14 13.94
C GLY A 172 13.32 13.73 14.54
N PHE A 173 12.99 12.68 13.80
CA PHE A 173 13.21 11.31 14.27
C PHE A 173 14.72 11.01 14.41
N PRO A 174 15.14 10.23 15.42
CA PRO A 174 16.54 9.85 15.63
C PRO A 174 16.95 8.74 14.63
N THR A 175 16.91 9.05 13.34
CA THR A 175 17.22 8.15 12.24
C THR A 175 18.41 8.71 11.44
N PRO A 176 19.15 7.87 10.67
CA PRO A 176 20.30 8.31 9.88
C PRO A 176 19.98 9.41 8.85
N THR A 177 18.73 9.45 8.39
CA THR A 177 18.22 10.45 7.45
C THR A 177 17.17 11.31 8.15
N ASN A 178 16.97 12.53 7.67
CA ASN A 178 15.88 13.38 8.16
C ASN A 178 14.60 13.17 7.32
N GLU A 179 14.33 11.91 6.98
CA GLU A 179 13.20 11.49 6.14
C GLU A 179 12.41 10.37 6.80
N ARG A 180 11.12 10.34 6.53
CA ARG A 180 10.23 9.24 6.85
C ARG A 180 9.42 8.88 5.63
N HIS A 181 9.70 7.71 5.05
CA HIS A 181 8.87 7.08 4.04
C HIS A 181 7.68 6.43 4.73
N CYS A 182 6.50 7.01 4.58
CA CYS A 182 5.24 6.47 5.09
C CYS A 182 4.61 5.62 4.00
N VAL A 183 4.59 4.29 4.20
CA VAL A 183 4.28 3.32 3.14
C VAL A 183 3.04 2.52 3.52
N ASN A 184 2.14 2.27 2.55
CA ASN A 184 1.01 1.38 2.77
C ASN A 184 1.48 -0.07 2.92
N SER A 185 1.03 -0.79 3.94
CA SER A 185 1.32 -2.22 4.12
C SER A 185 0.85 -3.05 2.92
N VAL A 186 -0.31 -2.71 2.36
CA VAL A 186 -0.91 -3.39 1.20
C VAL A 186 -0.02 -3.28 -0.05
N SER A 187 0.82 -2.24 -0.14
CA SER A 187 1.80 -2.06 -1.22
C SER A 187 3.04 -2.96 -1.08
N LEU A 188 3.16 -3.70 0.01
CA LEU A 188 4.35 -4.46 0.36
C LEU A 188 4.07 -5.96 0.50
N THR A 189 5.11 -6.76 0.26
CA THR A 189 5.24 -8.15 0.71
C THR A 189 6.56 -8.29 1.46
N PHE A 190 6.58 -9.09 2.52
CA PHE A 190 7.81 -9.33 3.29
C PHE A 190 8.42 -10.68 2.91
N LYS A 191 9.75 -10.70 2.78
CA LYS A 191 10.56 -11.90 2.59
C LYS A 191 11.64 -11.94 3.66
N GLU A 192 11.63 -13.01 4.45
CA GLU A 192 12.74 -13.27 5.37
C GLU A 192 14.02 -13.61 4.58
N ASP A 193 15.15 -13.13 5.05
CA ASP A 193 16.43 -13.58 4.53
C ASP A 193 16.57 -15.06 4.92
N GLN A 194 16.68 -15.94 3.95
CA GLN A 194 17.01 -17.34 4.22
C GLN A 194 18.41 -17.35 4.87
N LYS A 195 18.48 -17.79 6.12
CA LYS A 195 19.78 -18.17 6.70
C LYS A 195 20.28 -19.31 5.81
N GLU A 196 21.34 -19.06 5.06
CA GLU A 196 22.10 -20.14 4.45
C GLU A 196 22.50 -21.08 5.60
N SER A 197 21.89 -22.26 5.63
CA SER A 197 22.33 -23.32 6.50
C SER A 197 23.73 -23.72 5.99
N GLU A 198 24.78 -23.35 6.74
CA GLU A 198 26.12 -23.83 6.56
C GLU A 198 26.21 -25.33 6.94
N ASP A 199 25.43 -26.18 6.28
CA ASP A 199 25.51 -27.63 6.39
C ASP A 199 26.14 -28.22 5.12
N GLY A 200 27.19 -27.56 4.61
CA GLY A 200 28.08 -28.04 3.59
C GLY A 200 29.39 -28.59 4.19
N LYS A 201 29.30 -29.39 5.27
CA LYS A 201 30.48 -30.11 5.76
C LYS A 201 30.82 -31.23 4.77
N GLY A 202 31.78 -30.93 3.90
CA GLY A 202 32.31 -31.84 2.94
C GLY A 202 32.70 -33.19 3.59
N VAL A 203 32.09 -34.23 3.09
CA VAL A 203 32.59 -35.60 3.29
C VAL A 203 33.96 -35.68 2.58
N ALA A 204 35.04 -35.59 3.36
CA ALA A 204 36.38 -35.87 2.90
C ALA A 204 36.42 -37.34 2.54
N ASP A 205 36.52 -37.60 1.25
CA ASP A 205 36.81 -38.91 0.67
C ASP A 205 38.19 -39.37 1.15
N LYS A 206 38.23 -40.46 1.90
CA LYS A 206 39.43 -41.08 2.41
C LYS A 206 39.94 -42.04 1.33
N PRO A 207 41.14 -41.86 0.76
CA PRO A 207 41.66 -42.83 -0.19
C PRO A 207 41.96 -44.16 0.52
N GLU A 208 41.37 -45.24 0.02
CA GLU A 208 41.72 -46.60 0.40
C GLU A 208 43.16 -46.91 -0.04
N ASP A 209 43.99 -47.32 0.92
CA ASP A 209 45.32 -47.83 0.73
C ASP A 209 45.22 -49.21 0.10
N ALA A 210 45.72 -49.29 -1.14
CA ALA A 210 45.86 -50.54 -1.87
C ALA A 210 47.12 -51.27 -1.37
N GLY A 211 46.95 -52.22 -0.48
CA GLY A 211 47.95 -53.14 -0.10
C GLY A 211 48.40 -54.05 -1.28
N LYS A 212 49.69 -54.18 -1.47
CA LYS A 212 50.37 -55.07 -2.42
C LYS A 212 51.05 -56.22 -1.65
N PRO A 213 51.26 -57.31 -2.31
CA PRO A 213 51.31 -58.76 -1.90
C PRO A 213 52.39 -59.14 -0.94
#